data_61c177d5d02b2c3b4b279e14d85d5853
#
_entry.id   61c177d5d02b2c3b4b279e14d85d5853
#
_cell.length_a   1.000
_cell.length_b   1.000
_cell.length_c   1.000
_cell.angle_alpha   90.00
_cell.angle_beta   90.00
_cell.angle_gamma   90.00
#
_symmetry.space_group_name_H-M   'P 1'
#
loop_
_entity.id
_entity.type
_entity.pdbx_description
1 polymer ?
#
loop_
_entity_poly.entity_id
_entity_poly.type
_entity_poly.pdbx_seq_one_letter_code
_entity_poly.pdbx_strand_id
1 'polypeptide(L)'
;MKPVSSRFLSMLIVDPQAFGVEREERERLEKAGRLERERTERERMERERMERDQVERDRAEQDRAEQELLFRRLKPVETGYHRNLRCMDGTRESLLNQIVNWVANKSEQDKVLQRNTYWLYGSPGIGKTSLSHSICEKLHERNHLAGAFFCRRDDPNLSEPINILPIFIHKLAIIFPPFRAIVAKLLRDDPNLTPESMKGSLFIDFIHSVPCHPEHTLVFVIDALDECGNNRSRPGLLKVLTDAAAQVPWLKIIITSRTEVDIQRFFENLTQSSYLPYDLATDQDADADLRTFARNQFDLLVSDWHLPTPWPEVGDFNRVITRANGLFIFISTLVLSLERCEDPEESLKTALQESAVTGLESLYELYSSILKAKIGHNNTEFQLVIRALLTTAPYRALCDETIAELAGVKLNLVKRWVDALGSLLYRDESANGGIRVRHLSIYDFFVSGRCDYQVNVRDADVQLGIACLKTMVTKLRFNICKLEDSRLANAEIDDLQSRIKEYISDSLQYSCLHWSDHLCVPPDNRDQQVLVLVLGRLKQFFEGLYPLFWVEVLGIMGMVPVGAQTLRRLISWVRVSTSPSCC
;
A
#
# COMPACT_ATOMS: atom_id res chain seq x y z
N MET A 1 93.00 10.07 86.18
CA MET A 1 91.66 9.94 85.62
C MET A 1 91.76 10.26 84.15
N LYS A 2 91.47 9.33 83.32
CA LYS A 2 91.81 9.35 81.93
C LYS A 2 90.82 10.19 81.08
N PRO A 3 91.31 10.96 80.05
CA PRO A 3 90.44 11.70 79.15
C PRO A 3 89.80 10.78 78.10
N VAL A 4 88.53 10.96 77.93
CA VAL A 4 87.73 10.27 76.87
C VAL A 4 87.98 10.94 75.51
N SER A 5 88.32 10.12 74.59
CA SER A 5 88.80 10.30 73.20
C SER A 5 87.93 11.18 72.34
N SER A 6 88.60 12.10 71.58
CA SER A 6 88.10 13.03 70.59
C SER A 6 87.64 12.37 69.23
N ARG A 7 87.18 11.13 69.25
CA ARG A 7 86.84 10.38 68.02
C ARG A 7 85.34 10.29 67.72
N PHE A 8 84.48 10.99 68.48
CA PHE A 8 83.00 10.91 68.24
C PHE A 8 82.37 12.17 67.60
N LEU A 9 83.17 13.20 67.31
CA LEU A 9 82.68 14.44 66.72
C LEU A 9 82.95 14.60 65.18
N SER A 10 83.56 13.63 64.50
CA SER A 10 83.83 13.70 63.04
C SER A 10 82.91 12.87 62.16
N MET A 11 81.80 12.37 62.78
CA MET A 11 80.78 11.53 62.04
C MET A 11 79.41 12.20 61.84
N LEU A 12 79.27 13.52 62.02
CA LEU A 12 78.03 14.27 61.80
C LEU A 12 78.20 15.49 60.86
N ILE A 13 79.15 15.43 59.92
CA ILE A 13 79.08 16.36 58.80
C ILE A 13 78.39 15.65 57.68
N VAL A 14 77.08 15.69 57.78
CA VAL A 14 76.22 15.32 56.61
C VAL A 14 76.36 16.43 55.57
N ASP A 15 77.02 16.08 54.46
CA ASP A 15 77.20 16.99 53.34
C ASP A 15 75.91 17.53 52.82
N PRO A 16 75.58 18.85 52.92
CA PRO A 16 74.37 19.43 52.47
C PRO A 16 74.11 19.23 50.97
N GLN A 17 75.19 18.99 50.16
CA GLN A 17 75.06 18.72 48.73
C GLN A 17 74.55 17.29 48.47
N ALA A 18 74.89 16.30 49.30
CA ALA A 18 74.41 14.93 49.15
C ALA A 18 72.91 14.83 49.37
N PHE A 19 72.33 15.61 50.33
CA PHE A 19 70.88 15.70 50.58
C PHE A 19 70.12 16.38 49.44
N GLY A 20 70.74 17.34 48.74
CA GLY A 20 70.17 17.99 47.59
C GLY A 20 70.02 17.03 46.39
N VAL A 21 71.07 16.23 46.15
CA VAL A 21 71.05 15.25 45.03
C VAL A 21 70.06 14.11 45.27
N GLU A 22 69.98 13.56 46.49
CA GLU A 22 68.99 12.52 46.80
C GLU A 22 67.54 13.04 46.75
N ARG A 23 67.29 14.30 47.08
CA ARG A 23 65.99 14.92 46.95
C ARG A 23 65.58 15.13 45.49
N GLU A 24 66.49 15.64 44.65
CA GLU A 24 66.23 15.80 43.21
C GLU A 24 66.02 14.44 42.48
N GLU A 25 66.75 13.43 42.89
CA GLU A 25 66.59 12.07 42.35
C GLU A 25 65.27 11.43 42.76
N ARG A 26 64.83 11.64 44.00
CA ARG A 26 63.51 11.20 44.51
C ARG A 26 62.36 11.93 43.77
N GLU A 27 62.47 13.27 43.58
CA GLU A 27 61.49 14.05 42.81
C GLU A 27 61.44 13.62 41.32
N ARG A 28 62.59 13.26 40.72
CA ARG A 28 62.64 12.69 39.34
C ARG A 28 61.97 11.32 39.29
N LEU A 29 62.21 10.44 40.24
CA LEU A 29 61.56 9.11 40.30
C LEU A 29 60.05 9.21 40.54
N GLU A 30 59.61 10.10 41.41
CA GLU A 30 58.17 10.34 41.65
C GLU A 30 57.50 10.90 40.40
N LYS A 31 58.15 11.84 39.71
CA LYS A 31 57.65 12.40 38.43
C LYS A 31 57.60 11.37 37.33
N ALA A 32 58.62 10.50 37.18
CA ALA A 32 58.65 9.40 36.25
C ALA A 32 57.55 8.38 36.55
N GLY A 33 57.36 7.98 37.79
CA GLY A 33 56.26 7.07 38.19
C GLY A 33 54.87 7.64 38.06
N ARG A 34 54.72 8.99 38.13
CA ARG A 34 53.47 9.65 37.82
C ARG A 34 53.16 9.65 36.33
N LEU A 35 54.12 9.98 35.48
CA LEU A 35 54.04 9.94 34.02
C LEU A 35 53.71 8.52 33.52
N GLU A 36 54.35 7.50 34.09
CA GLU A 36 54.10 6.11 33.72
C GLU A 36 52.70 5.65 34.12
N ARG A 37 52.18 6.05 35.26
CA ARG A 37 50.78 5.81 35.66
C ARG A 37 49.81 6.51 34.73
N GLU A 38 50.02 7.79 34.42
CA GLU A 38 49.20 8.54 33.47
C GLU A 38 49.21 7.93 32.08
N ARG A 39 50.37 7.38 31.60
CA ARG A 39 50.48 6.66 30.33
C ARG A 39 49.70 5.36 30.34
N THR A 40 49.83 4.56 31.39
CA THR A 40 49.12 3.28 31.55
C THR A 40 47.60 3.49 31.62
N GLU A 41 47.16 4.54 32.29
CA GLU A 41 45.78 4.91 32.42
C GLU A 41 45.20 5.36 31.04
N ARG A 42 45.96 6.15 30.26
CA ARG A 42 45.60 6.51 28.90
C ARG A 42 45.49 5.29 27.98
N GLU A 43 46.47 4.41 28.00
CA GLU A 43 46.48 3.17 27.20
C GLU A 43 45.33 2.24 27.57
N ARG A 44 44.91 2.23 28.87
CA ARG A 44 43.75 1.49 29.32
C ARG A 44 42.44 2.12 28.80
N MET A 45 42.28 3.43 28.91
CA MET A 45 41.11 4.16 28.40
C MET A 45 40.98 4.05 26.89
N GLU A 46 42.09 4.08 26.14
CA GLU A 46 42.09 3.85 24.70
C GLU A 46 41.65 2.43 24.33
N ARG A 47 42.11 1.39 25.04
CA ARG A 47 41.64 0.02 24.83
C ARG A 47 40.15 -0.13 25.12
N GLU A 48 39.66 0.38 26.25
CA GLU A 48 38.25 0.33 26.60
C GLU A 48 37.36 1.10 25.61
N ARG A 49 37.90 2.16 24.97
CA ARG A 49 37.25 2.87 23.90
C ARG A 49 37.20 2.03 22.61
N MET A 50 38.34 1.46 22.18
CA MET A 50 38.39 0.63 21.00
C MET A 50 37.51 -0.62 21.11
N GLU A 51 37.46 -1.26 22.29
CA GLU A 51 36.55 -2.39 22.55
C GLU A 51 35.09 -1.98 22.45
N ARG A 52 34.70 -0.82 22.98
CA ARG A 52 33.34 -0.28 22.86
C ARG A 52 32.99 0.02 21.39
N ASP A 53 33.90 0.69 20.68
CA ASP A 53 33.70 1.03 19.27
C ASP A 53 33.63 -0.24 18.38
N GLN A 54 34.31 -1.31 18.76
CA GLN A 54 34.24 -2.61 18.06
C GLN A 54 32.88 -3.30 18.32
N VAL A 55 32.44 -3.38 19.57
CA VAL A 55 31.15 -3.96 19.96
C VAL A 55 30.00 -3.22 19.28
N GLU A 56 30.09 -1.89 19.18
CA GLU A 56 29.08 -1.07 18.51
C GLU A 56 29.05 -1.34 16.99
N ARG A 57 30.22 -1.49 16.36
CA ARG A 57 30.30 -1.88 14.93
C ARG A 57 29.72 -3.27 14.68
N ASP A 58 30.11 -4.25 15.46
CA ASP A 58 29.61 -5.63 15.33
C ASP A 58 28.10 -5.69 15.50
N ARG A 59 27.55 -4.94 16.45
CA ARG A 59 26.11 -4.80 16.67
C ARG A 59 25.40 -4.14 15.50
N ALA A 60 25.98 -3.06 14.95
CA ALA A 60 25.41 -2.37 13.79
C ALA A 60 25.44 -3.26 12.51
N GLU A 61 26.47 -4.08 12.34
CA GLU A 61 26.56 -5.04 11.25
C GLU A 61 25.52 -6.15 11.39
N GLN A 62 25.35 -6.70 12.60
CA GLN A 62 24.33 -7.69 12.88
C GLN A 62 22.92 -7.11 12.64
N ASP A 63 22.64 -5.91 13.10
CA ASP A 63 21.37 -5.22 12.91
C ASP A 63 21.04 -5.04 11.41
N ARG A 64 22.03 -4.67 10.59
CA ARG A 64 21.87 -4.55 9.13
C ARG A 64 21.58 -5.90 8.48
N ALA A 65 22.31 -6.93 8.84
CA ALA A 65 22.11 -8.28 8.30
C ALA A 65 20.71 -8.83 8.64
N GLU A 66 20.22 -8.57 9.85
CA GLU A 66 18.87 -8.94 10.27
C GLU A 66 17.80 -8.16 9.48
N GLN A 67 17.95 -6.85 9.29
CA GLN A 67 17.05 -6.04 8.49
C GLN A 67 16.99 -6.51 7.04
N GLU A 68 18.13 -6.80 6.44
CA GLU A 68 18.20 -7.31 5.06
C GLU A 68 17.53 -8.68 4.92
N LEU A 69 17.72 -9.58 5.88
CA LEU A 69 17.06 -10.87 5.91
C LEU A 69 15.53 -10.72 5.98
N LEU A 70 15.02 -9.86 6.88
CA LEU A 70 13.60 -9.62 7.01
C LEU A 70 13.04 -9.03 5.71
N PHE A 71 13.68 -8.01 5.15
CA PHE A 71 13.24 -7.39 3.91
C PHE A 71 13.14 -8.41 2.76
N ARG A 72 14.17 -9.24 2.58
CA ARG A 72 14.20 -10.25 1.52
C ARG A 72 13.17 -11.36 1.72
N ARG A 73 12.92 -11.79 2.96
CA ARG A 73 12.02 -12.91 3.28
C ARG A 73 10.56 -12.49 3.41
N LEU A 74 10.27 -11.35 4.03
CA LEU A 74 8.92 -10.84 4.22
C LEU A 74 8.41 -10.07 2.99
N LYS A 75 9.32 -9.57 2.14
CA LYS A 75 9.00 -8.79 0.93
C LYS A 75 7.94 -7.71 1.23
N PRO A 76 8.17 -6.83 2.20
CA PRO A 76 7.17 -5.84 2.59
C PRO A 76 6.87 -4.93 1.39
N VAL A 77 5.59 -4.75 1.11
CA VAL A 77 5.13 -3.78 0.12
C VAL A 77 5.28 -2.38 0.71
N GLU A 78 5.72 -1.42 -0.08
CA GLU A 78 5.70 -0.02 0.34
C GLU A 78 4.26 0.45 0.47
N THR A 79 3.85 0.71 1.68
CA THR A 79 2.55 1.26 2.03
C THR A 79 2.74 2.25 3.17
N GLY A 80 2.19 3.43 3.01
CA GLY A 80 2.33 4.50 3.98
C GLY A 80 1.25 5.55 3.81
N TYR A 81 1.09 6.40 4.81
CA TYR A 81 0.18 7.53 4.70
C TYR A 81 0.86 8.71 3.99
N HIS A 82 0.04 9.50 3.30
CA HIS A 82 0.47 10.69 2.58
C HIS A 82 -0.21 11.93 3.15
N ARG A 83 0.58 12.95 3.53
CA ARG A 83 0.07 14.19 4.12
C ARG A 83 -0.85 14.99 3.21
N ASN A 84 -0.65 14.90 1.90
CA ASN A 84 -1.49 15.56 0.90
C ASN A 84 -2.86 14.89 0.67
N LEU A 85 -3.08 13.68 1.23
CA LEU A 85 -4.35 12.94 1.12
C LEU A 85 -5.19 12.99 2.41
N ARG A 86 -4.74 13.71 3.43
CA ARG A 86 -5.45 13.88 4.69
C ARG A 86 -6.76 14.66 4.54
N CYS A 87 -7.59 14.63 5.57
CA CYS A 87 -8.74 15.51 5.67
C CYS A 87 -8.30 16.98 5.58
N MET A 88 -9.12 17.80 4.98
CA MET A 88 -8.91 19.25 4.99
C MET A 88 -8.91 19.76 6.44
N ASP A 89 -8.04 20.72 6.73
CA ASP A 89 -7.95 21.31 8.06
C ASP A 89 -9.32 21.89 8.48
N GLY A 90 -9.71 21.63 9.72
CA GLY A 90 -11.02 22.02 10.26
C GLY A 90 -12.14 21.02 9.96
N THR A 91 -11.87 19.87 9.30
CA THR A 91 -12.86 18.81 9.11
C THR A 91 -12.49 17.55 9.89
N ARG A 92 -13.50 16.80 10.36
CA ARG A 92 -13.35 15.55 11.14
C ARG A 92 -12.56 15.70 12.46
N GLU A 93 -12.38 16.92 12.98
CA GLU A 93 -11.56 17.19 14.17
C GLU A 93 -12.10 16.50 15.43
N SER A 94 -13.41 16.50 15.63
CA SER A 94 -14.06 15.84 16.76
C SER A 94 -13.77 14.34 16.78
N LEU A 95 -14.01 13.67 15.65
CA LEU A 95 -13.76 12.23 15.50
C LEU A 95 -12.27 11.88 15.62
N LEU A 96 -11.39 12.67 15.03
CA LEU A 96 -9.94 12.49 15.16
C LEU A 96 -9.48 12.58 16.63
N ASN A 97 -10.01 13.55 17.37
CA ASN A 97 -9.72 13.69 18.80
C ASN A 97 -10.30 12.53 19.62
N GLN A 98 -11.49 12.04 19.29
CA GLN A 98 -12.07 10.84 19.90
C GLN A 98 -11.17 9.62 19.73
N ILE A 99 -10.69 9.37 18.49
CA ILE A 99 -9.78 8.25 18.18
C ILE A 99 -8.46 8.38 18.94
N VAL A 100 -7.85 9.56 18.96
CA VAL A 100 -6.59 9.80 19.71
C VAL A 100 -6.79 9.56 21.20
N ASN A 101 -7.92 10.00 21.77
CA ASN A 101 -8.23 9.78 23.18
C ASN A 101 -8.45 8.29 23.50
N TRP A 102 -9.11 7.55 22.60
CA TRP A 102 -9.26 6.10 22.70
C TRP A 102 -7.90 5.39 22.67
N VAL A 103 -6.99 5.78 21.77
CA VAL A 103 -5.63 5.21 21.72
C VAL A 103 -4.88 5.45 23.02
N ALA A 104 -4.98 6.65 23.59
CA ALA A 104 -4.34 7.01 24.85
C ALA A 104 -5.01 6.39 26.10
N ASN A 105 -6.02 5.52 25.94
CA ASN A 105 -6.78 4.89 27.05
C ASN A 105 -7.30 5.89 28.08
N LYS A 106 -7.76 7.07 27.63
CA LYS A 106 -8.25 8.12 28.53
C LYS A 106 -9.65 7.85 29.10
N SER A 107 -10.39 6.89 28.49
CA SER A 107 -11.72 6.50 28.96
C SER A 107 -11.63 5.31 29.92
N GLU A 108 -12.23 5.43 31.12
CA GLU A 108 -12.32 4.32 32.07
C GLU A 108 -13.16 3.15 31.53
N GLN A 109 -14.19 3.44 30.70
CA GLN A 109 -15.00 2.40 30.06
C GLN A 109 -14.20 1.57 29.04
N ASP A 110 -13.31 2.20 28.27
CA ASP A 110 -12.48 1.48 27.29
C ASP A 110 -11.41 0.62 27.97
N LYS A 111 -10.91 1.03 29.15
CA LYS A 111 -10.01 0.20 29.96
C LYS A 111 -10.69 -1.06 30.48
N VAL A 112 -11.95 -0.95 30.93
CA VAL A 112 -12.70 -2.08 31.49
C VAL A 112 -13.13 -3.08 30.41
N LEU A 113 -13.47 -2.62 29.21
CA LEU A 113 -14.00 -3.45 28.12
C LEU A 113 -12.92 -3.98 27.18
N GLN A 114 -11.66 -3.53 27.30
CA GLN A 114 -10.53 -3.92 26.45
C GLN A 114 -10.87 -3.91 24.94
N ARG A 115 -11.59 -2.87 24.49
CA ARG A 115 -11.96 -2.69 23.08
C ARG A 115 -10.75 -2.20 22.29
N ASN A 116 -9.96 -3.12 21.79
CA ASN A 116 -8.72 -2.81 21.07
C ASN A 116 -8.88 -2.77 19.53
N THR A 117 -10.09 -2.94 19.02
CA THR A 117 -10.39 -2.82 17.58
C THR A 117 -11.41 -1.71 17.36
N TYR A 118 -11.11 -0.79 16.45
CA TYR A 118 -12.02 0.27 16.01
C TYR A 118 -12.41 0.01 14.55
N TRP A 119 -13.69 -0.15 14.28
CA TRP A 119 -14.19 -0.35 12.93
C TRP A 119 -14.97 0.89 12.46
N LEU A 120 -14.35 1.64 11.54
CA LEU A 120 -14.91 2.83 10.89
C LEU A 120 -15.53 2.42 9.56
N TYR A 121 -16.84 2.60 9.39
CA TYR A 121 -17.48 2.17 8.17
C TYR A 121 -18.39 3.26 7.59
N GLY A 122 -18.73 3.11 6.31
CA GLY A 122 -19.62 4.05 5.61
C GLY A 122 -19.56 3.91 4.10
N SER A 123 -20.42 4.65 3.43
CA SER A 123 -20.60 4.67 1.98
C SER A 123 -19.31 5.02 1.22
N PRO A 124 -19.19 4.62 -0.07
CA PRO A 124 -18.12 5.12 -0.93
C PRO A 124 -18.12 6.64 -0.99
N GLY A 125 -16.92 7.26 -0.90
CA GLY A 125 -16.80 8.71 -1.03
C GLY A 125 -17.10 9.55 0.19
N ILE A 126 -17.39 8.94 1.36
CA ILE A 126 -17.62 9.64 2.64
C ILE A 126 -16.34 10.15 3.31
N GLY A 127 -15.17 9.84 2.75
CA GLY A 127 -13.86 10.33 3.23
C GLY A 127 -13.10 9.36 4.13
N LYS A 128 -13.37 8.03 4.10
CA LYS A 128 -12.65 7.02 4.91
C LYS A 128 -11.13 7.06 4.75
N THR A 129 -10.66 7.09 3.53
CA THR A 129 -9.23 7.09 3.22
C THR A 129 -8.54 8.37 3.69
N SER A 130 -9.15 9.54 3.47
CA SER A 130 -8.60 10.81 3.98
C SER A 130 -8.55 10.83 5.51
N LEU A 131 -9.58 10.28 6.17
CA LEU A 131 -9.62 10.11 7.61
C LEU A 131 -8.48 9.18 8.08
N SER A 132 -8.25 8.06 7.40
CA SER A 132 -7.16 7.13 7.71
C SER A 132 -5.78 7.80 7.60
N HIS A 133 -5.55 8.63 6.58
CA HIS A 133 -4.31 9.41 6.45
C HIS A 133 -4.14 10.40 7.61
N SER A 134 -5.21 11.11 8.01
CA SER A 134 -5.19 12.03 9.17
C SER A 134 -4.96 11.30 10.49
N ILE A 135 -5.57 10.13 10.67
CA ILE A 135 -5.35 9.26 11.84
C ILE A 135 -3.88 8.85 11.91
N CYS A 136 -3.32 8.36 10.80
CA CYS A 136 -1.92 7.95 10.76
C CYS A 136 -0.96 9.09 11.09
N GLU A 137 -1.19 10.29 10.56
CA GLU A 137 -0.37 11.48 10.87
C GLU A 137 -0.42 11.81 12.36
N LYS A 138 -1.64 11.95 12.94
CA LYS A 138 -1.82 12.26 14.37
C LYS A 138 -1.23 11.18 15.29
N LEU A 139 -1.31 9.90 14.90
CA LEU A 139 -0.70 8.80 15.66
C LEU A 139 0.81 8.75 15.51
N HIS A 140 1.34 9.06 14.33
CA HIS A 140 2.78 9.15 14.10
C HIS A 140 3.44 10.24 14.95
N GLU A 141 2.84 11.45 14.98
CA GLU A 141 3.30 12.57 15.80
C GLU A 141 3.37 12.25 17.30
N ARG A 142 2.58 11.27 17.75
CA ARG A 142 2.51 10.84 19.16
C ARG A 142 3.24 9.53 19.44
N ASN A 143 3.97 9.00 18.45
CA ASN A 143 4.68 7.71 18.54
C ASN A 143 3.74 6.51 18.84
N HIS A 144 2.49 6.58 18.41
CA HIS A 144 1.52 5.49 18.54
C HIS A 144 1.35 4.66 17.27
N LEU A 145 1.79 5.14 16.09
CA LEU A 145 1.62 4.43 14.82
C LEU A 145 2.65 3.30 14.70
N ALA A 146 2.19 2.06 14.77
CA ALA A 146 3.02 0.88 14.50
C ALA A 146 3.18 0.64 12.98
N GLY A 147 2.12 0.86 12.21
CA GLY A 147 2.13 0.71 10.77
C GLY A 147 0.76 0.96 10.17
N ALA A 148 0.74 1.15 8.85
CA ALA A 148 -0.49 1.33 8.10
C ALA A 148 -0.47 0.50 6.82
N PHE A 149 -1.64 0.03 6.39
CA PHE A 149 -1.86 -0.64 5.12
C PHE A 149 -3.08 -0.01 4.43
N PHE A 150 -2.86 0.56 3.26
CA PHE A 150 -3.91 1.15 2.43
C PHE A 150 -4.24 0.18 1.32
N CYS A 151 -5.40 -0.50 1.47
CA CYS A 151 -5.87 -1.45 0.47
C CYS A 151 -6.24 -0.72 -0.83
N ARG A 152 -5.94 -1.35 -1.96
CA ARG A 152 -6.30 -0.83 -3.28
C ARG A 152 -6.60 -2.00 -4.21
N ARG A 153 -7.80 -2.05 -4.73
CA ARG A 153 -8.26 -3.09 -5.65
C ARG A 153 -7.48 -3.10 -6.98
N ASP A 154 -7.01 -1.95 -7.40
CA ASP A 154 -6.26 -1.73 -8.64
C ASP A 154 -4.73 -1.87 -8.49
N ASP A 155 -4.27 -2.50 -7.40
CA ASP A 155 -2.87 -2.82 -7.16
C ASP A 155 -2.74 -4.24 -6.58
N PRO A 156 -2.10 -5.17 -7.32
CA PRO A 156 -1.98 -6.58 -6.87
C PRO A 156 -1.32 -6.76 -5.51
N ASN A 157 -0.40 -5.88 -5.15
CA ASN A 157 0.30 -5.95 -3.87
C ASN A 157 -0.57 -5.43 -2.72
N LEU A 158 -1.47 -4.49 -3.00
CA LEU A 158 -2.32 -3.83 -2.01
C LEU A 158 -3.74 -4.43 -1.97
N SER A 159 -4.10 -5.30 -2.92
CA SER A 159 -5.39 -6.01 -2.97
C SER A 159 -5.34 -7.40 -2.31
N GLU A 160 -4.16 -7.90 -1.91
CA GLU A 160 -4.02 -9.25 -1.35
C GLU A 160 -3.88 -9.22 0.17
N PRO A 161 -4.82 -9.83 0.94
CA PRO A 161 -4.81 -9.86 2.41
C PRO A 161 -3.55 -10.50 2.99
N ILE A 162 -2.90 -11.37 2.23
CA ILE A 162 -1.69 -12.09 2.65
C ILE A 162 -0.52 -11.15 2.94
N ASN A 163 -0.51 -9.97 2.30
CA ASN A 163 0.59 -9.01 2.42
C ASN A 163 0.49 -8.15 3.70
N ILE A 164 -0.66 -8.13 4.38
CA ILE A 164 -0.89 -7.27 5.55
C ILE A 164 -0.06 -7.73 6.75
N LEU A 165 -0.12 -9.01 7.11
CA LEU A 165 0.56 -9.52 8.30
C LEU A 165 2.09 -9.44 8.22
N PRO A 166 2.75 -9.83 7.10
CA PRO A 166 4.20 -9.66 6.93
C PRO A 166 4.66 -8.21 7.07
N ILE A 167 3.88 -7.26 6.56
CA ILE A 167 4.19 -5.83 6.68
C ILE A 167 4.13 -5.40 8.15
N PHE A 168 3.13 -5.82 8.90
CA PHE A 168 3.02 -5.50 10.31
C PHE A 168 4.16 -6.09 11.13
N ILE A 169 4.56 -7.36 10.87
CA ILE A 169 5.74 -7.97 11.48
C ILE A 169 7.00 -7.16 11.14
N HIS A 170 7.18 -6.79 9.88
CA HIS A 170 8.33 -5.99 9.45
C HIS A 170 8.37 -4.62 10.14
N LYS A 171 7.24 -3.91 10.23
CA LYS A 171 7.16 -2.61 10.90
C LYS A 171 7.47 -2.72 12.40
N LEU A 172 6.93 -3.73 13.09
CA LEU A 172 7.28 -4.00 14.50
C LEU A 172 8.76 -4.32 14.68
N ALA A 173 9.36 -5.07 13.77
CA ALA A 173 10.79 -5.39 13.82
C ALA A 173 11.69 -4.16 13.62
N ILE A 174 11.21 -3.12 12.92
CA ILE A 174 11.90 -1.83 12.83
C ILE A 174 11.83 -1.08 14.17
N ILE A 175 10.65 -1.08 14.81
CA ILE A 175 10.41 -0.37 16.07
C ILE A 175 11.13 -1.05 17.24
N PHE A 176 11.16 -2.40 17.26
CA PHE A 176 11.69 -3.20 18.36
C PHE A 176 12.87 -4.07 17.93
N PRO A 177 14.15 -3.64 18.13
CA PRO A 177 15.31 -4.44 17.81
C PRO A 177 15.34 -5.84 18.45
N PRO A 178 14.93 -6.04 19.72
CA PRO A 178 14.86 -7.38 20.30
C PRO A 178 13.85 -8.30 19.58
N PHE A 179 12.71 -7.78 19.15
CA PHE A 179 11.74 -8.51 18.36
C PHE A 179 12.30 -8.86 16.96
N ARG A 180 13.03 -7.92 16.33
CA ARG A 180 13.74 -8.15 15.07
C ARG A 180 14.68 -9.36 15.15
N ALA A 181 15.49 -9.44 16.20
CA ALA A 181 16.41 -10.56 16.41
C ALA A 181 15.67 -11.91 16.51
N ILE A 182 14.53 -11.95 17.22
CA ILE A 182 13.69 -13.15 17.32
C ILE A 182 13.14 -13.55 15.95
N VAL A 183 12.55 -12.61 15.21
CA VAL A 183 12.00 -12.87 13.87
C VAL A 183 13.10 -13.31 12.91
N ALA A 184 14.25 -12.65 12.91
CA ALA A 184 15.40 -13.02 12.08
C ALA A 184 15.90 -14.42 12.39
N LYS A 185 15.93 -14.82 13.66
CA LYS A 185 16.27 -16.19 14.08
C LYS A 185 15.28 -17.21 13.50
N LEU A 186 13.99 -16.98 13.69
CA LEU A 186 12.94 -17.88 13.20
C LEU A 186 12.98 -18.03 11.66
N LEU A 187 13.22 -16.95 10.94
CA LEU A 187 13.38 -16.97 9.48
C LEU A 187 14.64 -17.70 9.01
N ARG A 188 15.70 -17.73 9.83
CA ARG A 188 16.91 -18.54 9.56
C ARG A 188 16.70 -20.02 9.85
N ASP A 189 16.03 -20.33 10.97
CA ASP A 189 15.81 -21.69 11.45
C ASP A 189 14.81 -22.45 10.56
N ASP A 190 13.82 -21.76 9.97
CA ASP A 190 12.85 -22.34 9.03
C ASP A 190 12.91 -21.66 7.65
N PRO A 191 13.67 -22.25 6.68
CA PRO A 191 13.72 -21.75 5.31
C PRO A 191 12.37 -21.79 4.57
N ASN A 192 11.42 -22.62 5.01
CA ASN A 192 10.10 -22.77 4.39
C ASN A 192 9.06 -21.78 4.93
N LEU A 193 9.41 -20.98 5.93
CA LEU A 193 8.54 -19.97 6.47
C LEU A 193 8.32 -18.88 5.41
N THR A 194 7.12 -18.82 4.83
CA THR A 194 6.72 -17.86 3.79
C THR A 194 5.66 -16.91 4.33
N PRO A 195 5.40 -15.78 3.66
CA PRO A 195 4.28 -14.89 4.02
C PRO A 195 2.93 -15.66 4.11
N GLU A 196 2.74 -16.66 3.26
CA GLU A 196 1.54 -17.50 3.26
C GLU A 196 1.39 -18.34 4.53
N SER A 197 2.50 -18.82 5.11
CA SER A 197 2.50 -19.60 6.35
C SER A 197 2.33 -18.74 7.61
N MET A 198 2.47 -17.41 7.50
CA MET A 198 2.30 -16.46 8.62
C MET A 198 0.83 -16.21 8.99
N LYS A 199 -0.10 -17.00 8.46
CA LYS A 199 -1.52 -16.91 8.79
C LYS A 199 -1.83 -17.53 10.15
N GLY A 200 -2.83 -16.97 10.83
CA GLY A 200 -3.38 -17.55 12.05
C GLY A 200 -2.50 -17.39 13.28
N SER A 201 -2.27 -18.48 14.02
CA SER A 201 -1.58 -18.46 15.32
C SER A 201 -0.16 -17.92 15.24
N LEU A 202 0.55 -18.15 14.13
CA LEU A 202 1.94 -17.72 13.99
C LEU A 202 2.12 -16.20 14.11
N PHE A 203 1.20 -15.40 13.56
CA PHE A 203 1.23 -13.94 13.73
C PHE A 203 1.06 -13.55 15.20
N ILE A 204 0.12 -14.22 15.89
CA ILE A 204 -0.13 -13.99 17.31
C ILE A 204 1.09 -14.40 18.14
N ASP A 205 1.70 -15.57 17.83
CA ASP A 205 2.90 -16.05 18.49
C ASP A 205 4.08 -15.08 18.31
N PHE A 206 4.24 -14.50 17.11
CA PHE A 206 5.23 -13.46 16.86
C PHE A 206 5.01 -12.24 17.75
N ILE A 207 3.78 -11.73 17.85
CA ILE A 207 3.48 -10.55 18.66
C ILE A 207 3.67 -10.83 20.15
N HIS A 208 3.30 -12.01 20.61
CA HIS A 208 3.56 -12.45 21.99
C HIS A 208 5.06 -12.58 22.33
N SER A 209 5.90 -12.81 21.33
CA SER A 209 7.35 -12.90 21.50
C SER A 209 8.05 -11.55 21.69
N VAL A 210 7.32 -10.42 21.62
CA VAL A 210 7.88 -9.09 21.93
C VAL A 210 8.32 -9.05 23.40
N PRO A 211 9.63 -8.96 23.69
CA PRO A 211 10.17 -9.20 25.03
C PRO A 211 9.89 -8.07 26.02
N CYS A 212 9.44 -6.93 25.53
CA CYS A 212 9.12 -5.77 26.37
C CYS A 212 7.75 -5.23 25.95
N HIS A 213 6.88 -4.95 26.93
CA HIS A 213 5.70 -4.15 26.64
C HIS A 213 6.16 -2.75 26.24
N PRO A 214 5.75 -2.24 25.07
CA PRO A 214 6.04 -0.86 24.70
C PRO A 214 5.48 0.09 25.76
N GLU A 215 6.20 1.15 26.02
CA GLU A 215 5.78 2.18 26.99
C GLU A 215 4.44 2.84 26.58
N HIS A 216 4.09 2.74 25.29
CA HIS A 216 2.89 3.31 24.70
C HIS A 216 2.10 2.28 23.90
N THR A 217 0.78 2.48 23.84
CA THR A 217 -0.10 1.74 22.95
C THR A 217 0.32 1.95 21.49
N LEU A 218 0.43 0.86 20.73
CA LEU A 218 0.73 0.88 19.31
C LEU A 218 -0.50 0.54 18.48
N VAL A 219 -0.63 1.20 17.34
CA VAL A 219 -1.81 1.10 16.47
C VAL A 219 -1.39 0.66 15.08
N PHE A 220 -2.06 -0.38 14.55
CA PHE A 220 -2.09 -0.66 13.13
C PHE A 220 -3.35 -0.07 12.50
N VAL A 221 -3.19 0.56 11.34
CA VAL A 221 -4.30 1.12 10.56
C VAL A 221 -4.43 0.34 9.26
N ILE A 222 -5.63 -0.17 8.96
CA ILE A 222 -5.96 -0.84 7.70
C ILE A 222 -7.07 -0.03 7.04
N ASP A 223 -6.75 0.63 5.93
CA ASP A 223 -7.72 1.42 5.17
C ASP A 223 -8.35 0.60 4.05
N ALA A 224 -9.64 0.82 3.81
CA ALA A 224 -10.42 0.25 2.71
C ALA A 224 -10.32 -1.28 2.61
N LEU A 225 -10.51 -2.01 3.71
CA LEU A 225 -10.43 -3.47 3.75
C LEU A 225 -11.36 -4.16 2.72
N ASP A 226 -12.46 -3.54 2.34
CA ASP A 226 -13.37 -4.01 1.30
C ASP A 226 -12.71 -4.07 -0.10
N GLU A 227 -11.62 -3.35 -0.30
CA GLU A 227 -10.80 -3.39 -1.53
C GLU A 227 -9.74 -4.50 -1.53
N CYS A 228 -9.57 -5.22 -0.42
CA CYS A 228 -8.57 -6.26 -0.24
C CYS A 228 -9.21 -7.64 -0.16
N GLY A 229 -8.76 -8.58 -0.98
CA GLY A 229 -9.25 -9.96 -0.99
C GLY A 229 -10.72 -10.12 -1.40
N ASN A 230 -11.33 -11.17 -0.88
CA ASN A 230 -12.71 -11.53 -1.17
C ASN A 230 -13.44 -12.04 0.09
N ASN A 231 -14.72 -12.37 -0.05
CA ASN A 231 -15.59 -12.86 1.03
C ASN A 231 -15.11 -14.16 1.70
N ARG A 232 -14.13 -14.87 1.14
CA ARG A 232 -13.54 -16.07 1.74
C ARG A 232 -12.24 -15.78 2.49
N SER A 233 -11.43 -14.82 2.01
CA SER A 233 -10.12 -14.51 2.58
C SER A 233 -10.16 -13.48 3.71
N ARG A 234 -11.04 -12.45 3.60
CA ARG A 234 -11.16 -11.38 4.60
C ARG A 234 -11.55 -11.84 6.00
N PRO A 235 -12.54 -12.76 6.20
CA PRO A 235 -12.90 -13.19 7.56
C PRO A 235 -11.76 -13.85 8.31
N GLY A 236 -10.89 -14.61 7.60
CA GLY A 236 -9.70 -15.23 8.21
C GLY A 236 -8.68 -14.19 8.69
N LEU A 237 -8.42 -13.16 7.89
CA LEU A 237 -7.55 -12.05 8.27
C LEU A 237 -8.13 -11.28 9.46
N LEU A 238 -9.40 -10.89 9.40
CA LEU A 238 -10.09 -10.19 10.48
C LEU A 238 -10.01 -10.94 11.79
N LYS A 239 -10.19 -12.27 11.76
CA LYS A 239 -10.06 -13.10 12.94
C LYS A 239 -8.67 -13.02 13.57
N VAL A 240 -7.61 -13.16 12.77
CA VAL A 240 -6.22 -13.08 13.27
C VAL A 240 -5.94 -11.71 13.89
N LEU A 241 -6.38 -10.63 13.24
CA LEU A 241 -6.17 -9.26 13.71
C LEU A 241 -6.91 -8.98 15.01
N THR A 242 -8.19 -9.35 15.10
CA THR A 242 -9.01 -9.13 16.30
C THR A 242 -8.56 -10.01 17.47
N ASP A 243 -8.17 -11.26 17.21
CA ASP A 243 -7.62 -12.16 18.23
C ASP A 243 -6.29 -11.60 18.78
N ALA A 244 -5.40 -11.08 17.92
CA ALA A 244 -4.16 -10.44 18.34
C ALA A 244 -4.42 -9.19 19.21
N ALA A 245 -5.33 -8.32 18.78
CA ALA A 245 -5.71 -7.12 19.54
C ALA A 245 -6.35 -7.46 20.89
N ALA A 246 -7.11 -8.57 20.98
CA ALA A 246 -7.73 -9.01 22.22
C ALA A 246 -6.72 -9.60 23.21
N GLN A 247 -5.66 -10.26 22.72
CA GLN A 247 -4.66 -10.94 23.54
C GLN A 247 -3.50 -10.03 23.96
N VAL A 248 -3.26 -8.93 23.25
CA VAL A 248 -2.10 -8.04 23.43
C VAL A 248 -2.55 -6.64 23.84
N PRO A 249 -2.50 -6.29 25.15
CA PRO A 249 -3.10 -5.06 25.69
C PRO A 249 -2.54 -3.76 25.10
N TRP A 250 -1.28 -3.76 24.65
CA TRP A 250 -0.63 -2.59 24.05
C TRP A 250 -0.92 -2.43 22.56
N LEU A 251 -1.59 -3.41 21.92
CA LEU A 251 -1.89 -3.39 20.49
C LEU A 251 -3.33 -2.95 20.25
N LYS A 252 -3.51 -1.96 19.40
CA LYS A 252 -4.81 -1.55 18.88
C LYS A 252 -4.85 -1.61 17.37
N ILE A 253 -6.04 -1.83 16.80
CA ILE A 253 -6.25 -1.94 15.36
C ILE A 253 -7.39 -1.02 14.95
N ILE A 254 -7.16 -0.21 13.92
CA ILE A 254 -8.18 0.61 13.27
C ILE A 254 -8.40 0.03 11.88
N ILE A 255 -9.65 -0.26 11.54
CA ILE A 255 -10.05 -0.80 10.25
C ILE A 255 -11.07 0.13 9.64
N THR A 256 -10.86 0.56 8.40
CA THR A 256 -11.92 1.22 7.63
C THR A 256 -12.43 0.31 6.52
N SER A 257 -13.72 0.34 6.24
CA SER A 257 -14.33 -0.42 5.14
C SER A 257 -15.70 0.14 4.74
N ARG A 258 -16.23 -0.37 3.63
CA ARG A 258 -17.67 -0.35 3.37
C ARG A 258 -18.36 -1.41 4.21
N THR A 259 -19.69 -1.36 4.27
CA THR A 259 -20.55 -2.37 4.90
C THR A 259 -20.75 -3.58 3.97
N GLU A 260 -19.63 -4.22 3.56
CA GLU A 260 -19.72 -5.48 2.81
C GLU A 260 -20.26 -6.60 3.70
N VAL A 261 -21.09 -7.49 3.13
CA VAL A 261 -21.84 -8.51 3.86
C VAL A 261 -20.93 -9.41 4.72
N ASP A 262 -19.78 -9.79 4.21
CA ASP A 262 -18.83 -10.65 4.93
C ASP A 262 -18.14 -9.93 6.09
N ILE A 263 -17.78 -8.65 5.93
CA ILE A 263 -17.18 -7.81 6.97
C ILE A 263 -18.22 -7.51 8.05
N GLN A 264 -19.42 -7.10 7.66
CA GLN A 264 -20.50 -6.81 8.58
C GLN A 264 -20.85 -8.03 9.43
N ARG A 265 -21.07 -9.19 8.81
CA ARG A 265 -21.35 -10.46 9.52
C ARG A 265 -20.22 -10.86 10.46
N PHE A 266 -18.96 -10.60 10.09
CA PHE A 266 -17.84 -10.88 10.97
C PHE A 266 -17.94 -10.08 12.25
N PHE A 267 -18.14 -8.76 12.16
CA PHE A 267 -18.24 -7.89 13.34
C PHE A 267 -19.51 -8.13 14.14
N GLU A 268 -20.65 -8.41 13.51
CA GLU A 268 -21.90 -8.76 14.19
C GLU A 268 -21.80 -10.04 15.03
N ASN A 269 -20.96 -11.00 14.61
CA ASN A 269 -20.71 -12.25 15.33
C ASN A 269 -19.69 -12.09 16.46
N LEU A 270 -18.96 -10.98 16.53
CA LEU A 270 -18.10 -10.67 17.67
C LEU A 270 -18.93 -10.19 18.85
N THR A 271 -18.44 -10.43 20.07
CA THR A 271 -19.04 -9.81 21.25
C THR A 271 -18.91 -8.30 21.16
N GLN A 272 -20.01 -7.58 21.41
CA GLN A 272 -20.02 -6.09 21.36
C GLN A 272 -18.99 -5.41 22.29
N SER A 273 -18.47 -6.16 23.26
CA SER A 273 -17.39 -5.70 24.13
C SER A 273 -15.98 -5.78 23.50
N SER A 274 -15.83 -6.40 22.31
CA SER A 274 -14.52 -6.64 21.71
C SER A 274 -14.06 -5.57 20.73
N TYR A 275 -15.00 -4.76 20.22
CA TYR A 275 -14.70 -3.74 19.22
C TYR A 275 -15.58 -2.49 19.38
N LEU A 276 -15.19 -1.41 18.72
CA LEU A 276 -15.92 -0.14 18.64
C LEU A 276 -16.38 0.08 17.19
N PRO A 277 -17.67 -0.08 16.88
CA PRO A 277 -18.22 0.28 15.57
C PRO A 277 -18.46 1.79 15.51
N TYR A 278 -18.18 2.42 14.37
CA TYR A 278 -18.51 3.81 14.11
C TYR A 278 -18.97 4.00 12.66
N ASP A 279 -20.23 4.39 12.51
CA ASP A 279 -20.80 4.73 11.22
C ASP A 279 -20.53 6.20 10.88
N LEU A 280 -19.72 6.44 9.86
CA LEU A 280 -19.36 7.79 9.42
C LEU A 280 -20.56 8.57 8.85
N ALA A 281 -21.65 7.90 8.47
CA ALA A 281 -22.85 8.55 8.00
C ALA A 281 -23.67 9.18 9.16
N THR A 282 -23.47 8.69 10.40
CA THR A 282 -24.16 9.18 11.60
C THR A 282 -23.32 10.19 12.40
N ASP A 283 -22.16 10.58 11.90
CA ASP A 283 -21.30 11.58 12.53
C ASP A 283 -22.02 12.94 12.60
N GLN A 284 -22.10 13.50 13.80
CA GLN A 284 -22.85 14.73 14.06
C GLN A 284 -22.29 15.95 13.31
N ASP A 285 -20.98 15.95 13.06
CA ASP A 285 -20.28 17.05 12.39
C ASP A 285 -20.25 16.87 10.85
N ALA A 286 -20.76 15.74 10.32
CA ALA A 286 -20.60 15.39 8.90
C ALA A 286 -21.15 16.44 7.92
N ASP A 287 -22.30 17.07 8.20
CA ASP A 287 -22.89 18.10 7.34
C ASP A 287 -22.08 19.42 7.41
N ALA A 288 -21.64 19.81 8.60
CA ALA A 288 -20.80 20.99 8.79
C ALA A 288 -19.43 20.83 8.10
N ASP A 289 -18.82 19.67 8.23
CA ASP A 289 -17.56 19.33 7.56
C ASP A 289 -17.71 19.35 6.04
N LEU A 290 -18.78 18.77 5.51
CA LEU A 290 -19.07 18.76 4.08
C LEU A 290 -19.25 20.19 3.54
N ARG A 291 -19.97 21.05 4.28
CA ARG A 291 -20.16 22.48 3.91
C ARG A 291 -18.84 23.24 3.92
N THR A 292 -18.01 23.01 4.93
CA THR A 292 -16.68 23.62 5.06
C THR A 292 -15.78 23.20 3.90
N PHE A 293 -15.75 21.89 3.59
CA PHE A 293 -15.03 21.37 2.44
C PHE A 293 -15.53 21.93 1.11
N ALA A 294 -16.84 21.91 0.88
CA ALA A 294 -17.44 22.41 -0.34
C ALA A 294 -17.15 23.91 -0.55
N ARG A 295 -17.27 24.72 0.50
CA ARG A 295 -16.97 26.16 0.42
C ARG A 295 -15.53 26.37 -0.01
N ASN A 296 -14.58 25.69 0.64
CA ASN A 296 -13.15 25.80 0.28
C ASN A 296 -12.90 25.41 -1.19
N GLN A 297 -13.52 24.30 -1.67
CA GLN A 297 -13.36 23.87 -3.06
C GLN A 297 -13.94 24.88 -4.06
N PHE A 298 -15.08 25.48 -3.77
CA PHE A 298 -15.66 26.52 -4.62
C PHE A 298 -14.90 27.82 -4.56
N ASP A 299 -14.34 28.21 -3.41
CA ASP A 299 -13.53 29.42 -3.27
C ASP A 299 -12.24 29.35 -4.11
N LEU A 300 -11.63 28.15 -4.22
CA LEU A 300 -10.52 27.92 -5.14
C LEU A 300 -10.94 28.13 -6.59
N LEU A 301 -12.07 27.55 -7.00
CA LEU A 301 -12.61 27.71 -8.36
C LEU A 301 -12.95 29.16 -8.67
N VAL A 302 -13.53 29.90 -7.72
CA VAL A 302 -13.81 31.34 -7.85
C VAL A 302 -12.55 32.15 -8.13
N SER A 303 -11.46 31.83 -7.41
CA SER A 303 -10.17 32.48 -7.62
C SER A 303 -9.63 32.26 -9.04
N ASP A 304 -9.70 31.02 -9.52
CA ASP A 304 -9.13 30.62 -10.82
C ASP A 304 -9.93 31.18 -12.00
N TRP A 305 -11.26 31.24 -11.88
CA TRP A 305 -12.17 31.68 -12.94
C TRP A 305 -12.68 33.10 -12.79
N HIS A 306 -12.28 33.81 -11.72
CA HIS A 306 -12.70 35.19 -11.43
C HIS A 306 -14.23 35.34 -11.37
N LEU A 307 -14.90 34.36 -10.79
CA LEU A 307 -16.36 34.34 -10.65
C LEU A 307 -16.85 35.35 -9.59
N PRO A 308 -18.14 35.75 -9.62
CA PRO A 308 -18.69 36.63 -8.61
C PRO A 308 -18.63 36.02 -7.21
N THR A 309 -18.40 36.80 -6.18
CA THR A 309 -18.35 36.35 -4.77
C THR A 309 -19.59 36.80 -4.00
N PRO A 310 -20.29 35.92 -3.26
CA PRO A 310 -20.02 34.47 -3.11
C PRO A 310 -20.59 33.66 -4.28
N TRP A 311 -19.82 32.72 -4.78
CA TRP A 311 -20.26 31.74 -5.76
C TRP A 311 -19.99 30.30 -5.25
N PRO A 312 -20.90 29.34 -5.49
CA PRO A 312 -22.27 29.50 -6.01
C PRO A 312 -23.16 30.34 -5.08
N GLU A 313 -24.28 30.85 -5.60
CA GLU A 313 -25.28 31.49 -4.77
C GLU A 313 -25.77 30.56 -3.66
N VAL A 314 -26.22 31.12 -2.53
CA VAL A 314 -26.63 30.35 -1.34
C VAL A 314 -27.64 29.25 -1.67
N GLY A 315 -28.58 29.51 -2.58
CA GLY A 315 -29.58 28.54 -3.02
C GLY A 315 -28.97 27.33 -3.73
N ASP A 316 -28.07 27.58 -4.66
CA ASP A 316 -27.39 26.55 -5.43
C ASP A 316 -26.39 25.78 -4.57
N PHE A 317 -25.65 26.47 -3.71
CA PHE A 317 -24.77 25.84 -2.73
C PHE A 317 -25.52 24.85 -1.84
N ASN A 318 -26.68 25.24 -1.30
CA ASN A 318 -27.49 24.34 -0.48
C ASN A 318 -28.03 23.13 -1.28
N ARG A 319 -28.37 23.31 -2.56
CA ARG A 319 -28.73 22.20 -3.46
C ARG A 319 -27.59 21.24 -3.67
N VAL A 320 -26.37 21.75 -3.88
CA VAL A 320 -25.15 20.93 -3.99
C VAL A 320 -24.95 20.08 -2.72
N ILE A 321 -25.02 20.70 -1.54
CA ILE A 321 -24.88 20.00 -0.25
C ILE A 321 -25.94 18.91 -0.08
N THR A 322 -27.20 19.23 -0.37
CA THR A 322 -28.30 18.27 -0.29
C THR A 322 -28.07 17.08 -1.24
N ARG A 323 -27.64 17.33 -2.47
CA ARG A 323 -27.36 16.28 -3.45
C ARG A 323 -26.16 15.42 -3.04
N ALA A 324 -25.11 16.02 -2.49
CA ALA A 324 -23.94 15.31 -2.00
C ALA A 324 -24.27 14.38 -0.83
N ASN A 325 -25.18 14.77 0.06
CA ASN A 325 -25.65 13.97 1.19
C ASN A 325 -24.52 13.21 1.93
N GLY A 326 -23.53 13.95 2.42
CA GLY A 326 -22.36 13.40 3.14
C GLY A 326 -21.22 12.89 2.24
N LEU A 327 -21.38 12.84 0.92
CA LEU A 327 -20.35 12.33 0.00
C LEU A 327 -19.40 13.44 -0.45
N PHE A 328 -18.21 13.49 0.12
CA PHE A 328 -17.13 14.41 -0.28
C PHE A 328 -16.71 14.22 -1.73
N ILE A 329 -16.75 12.97 -2.23
CA ILE A 329 -16.42 12.68 -3.62
C ILE A 329 -17.36 13.35 -4.62
N PHE A 330 -18.64 13.56 -4.25
CA PHE A 330 -19.57 14.28 -5.10
C PHE A 330 -19.07 15.71 -5.33
N ILE A 331 -18.70 16.41 -4.25
CA ILE A 331 -18.18 17.78 -4.31
C ILE A 331 -16.88 17.82 -5.15
N SER A 332 -15.93 16.95 -4.84
CA SER A 332 -14.64 16.89 -5.56
C SER A 332 -14.85 16.63 -7.07
N THR A 333 -15.73 15.69 -7.42
CA THR A 333 -16.01 15.39 -8.84
C THR A 333 -16.70 16.54 -9.54
N LEU A 334 -17.68 17.17 -8.88
CA LEU A 334 -18.39 18.32 -9.43
C LEU A 334 -17.41 19.47 -9.71
N VAL A 335 -16.61 19.87 -8.72
CA VAL A 335 -15.64 20.97 -8.87
C VAL A 335 -14.62 20.64 -9.97
N LEU A 336 -14.01 19.45 -9.98
CA LEU A 336 -13.10 19.02 -11.05
C LEU A 336 -13.75 19.01 -12.44
N SER A 337 -15.06 18.76 -12.51
CA SER A 337 -15.82 18.84 -13.77
C SER A 337 -16.02 20.28 -14.22
N LEU A 338 -16.27 21.19 -13.27
CA LEU A 338 -16.43 22.64 -13.51
C LEU A 338 -15.12 23.30 -13.91
N GLU A 339 -13.99 22.92 -13.32
CA GLU A 339 -12.65 23.38 -13.72
C GLU A 339 -12.31 23.09 -15.20
N ARG A 340 -12.95 22.07 -15.78
CA ARG A 340 -12.68 21.56 -17.14
C ARG A 340 -13.79 21.85 -18.14
N CYS A 341 -14.73 22.70 -17.80
CA CYS A 341 -15.81 23.14 -18.70
C CYS A 341 -15.50 24.52 -19.29
N GLU A 342 -16.27 24.94 -20.28
CA GLU A 342 -16.14 26.25 -20.90
C GLU A 342 -16.84 27.33 -20.08
N ASP A 343 -17.95 26.99 -19.40
CA ASP A 343 -18.75 27.88 -18.59
C ASP A 343 -19.17 27.18 -17.28
N PRO A 344 -18.51 27.49 -16.15
CA PRO A 344 -18.81 26.90 -14.85
C PRO A 344 -20.21 27.23 -14.34
N GLU A 345 -20.75 28.43 -14.64
CA GLU A 345 -22.07 28.85 -14.16
C GLU A 345 -23.18 28.05 -14.83
N GLU A 346 -23.14 27.94 -16.16
CA GLU A 346 -24.15 27.17 -16.92
C GLU A 346 -24.01 25.67 -16.65
N SER A 347 -22.78 25.17 -16.53
CA SER A 347 -22.50 23.77 -16.20
C SER A 347 -23.02 23.39 -14.81
N LEU A 348 -22.86 24.26 -13.81
CA LEU A 348 -23.44 24.04 -12.49
C LEU A 348 -24.96 24.04 -12.51
N LYS A 349 -25.59 25.02 -13.20
CA LYS A 349 -27.04 25.06 -13.35
C LYS A 349 -27.58 23.79 -13.99
N THR A 350 -26.94 23.33 -15.06
CA THR A 350 -27.28 22.09 -15.74
C THR A 350 -27.14 20.88 -14.79
N ALA A 351 -26.03 20.79 -14.05
CA ALA A 351 -25.83 19.73 -13.07
C ALA A 351 -26.88 19.73 -11.94
N LEU A 352 -27.46 20.88 -11.62
CA LEU A 352 -28.48 21.03 -10.56
C LEU A 352 -29.92 20.93 -11.05
N GLN A 353 -30.18 20.99 -12.36
CA GLN A 353 -31.54 20.95 -12.93
C GLN A 353 -32.19 19.57 -12.88
N GLU A 354 -31.42 18.50 -12.83
CA GLU A 354 -31.93 17.13 -12.90
C GLU A 354 -32.11 16.54 -11.51
N SER A 355 -33.35 16.03 -11.24
CA SER A 355 -33.68 15.05 -10.20
C SER A 355 -33.58 15.49 -8.71
N ALA A 356 -34.51 14.95 -7.93
CA ALA A 356 -34.57 15.09 -6.46
C ALA A 356 -33.74 14.02 -5.71
N VAL A 357 -32.87 13.25 -6.41
CA VAL A 357 -32.05 12.20 -5.80
C VAL A 357 -30.85 12.77 -5.06
N THR A 358 -30.42 12.07 -4.04
CA THR A 358 -29.30 12.48 -3.18
C THR A 358 -28.30 11.33 -2.98
N GLY A 359 -27.11 11.67 -2.49
CA GLY A 359 -26.10 10.67 -2.14
C GLY A 359 -25.56 9.91 -3.35
N LEU A 360 -25.48 8.59 -3.25
CA LEU A 360 -24.86 7.74 -4.28
C LEU A 360 -25.61 7.81 -5.63
N GLU A 361 -26.92 7.91 -5.61
CA GLU A 361 -27.72 8.07 -6.84
C GLU A 361 -27.37 9.39 -7.55
N SER A 362 -27.28 10.48 -6.79
CA SER A 362 -26.87 11.77 -7.32
C SER A 362 -25.44 11.77 -7.88
N LEU A 363 -24.52 11.02 -7.23
CA LEU A 363 -23.16 10.83 -7.74
C LEU A 363 -23.16 10.10 -9.08
N TYR A 364 -24.00 9.07 -9.23
CA TYR A 364 -24.10 8.32 -10.48
C TYR A 364 -24.73 9.16 -11.61
N GLU A 365 -25.70 10.02 -11.29
CA GLU A 365 -26.24 11.00 -12.24
C GLU A 365 -25.16 12.00 -12.69
N LEU A 366 -24.32 12.48 -11.76
CA LEU A 366 -23.18 13.35 -12.09
C LEU A 366 -22.22 12.64 -13.04
N TYR A 367 -21.86 11.38 -12.78
CA TYR A 367 -21.00 10.61 -13.68
C TYR A 367 -21.64 10.43 -15.07
N SER A 368 -22.93 10.13 -15.13
CA SER A 368 -23.68 10.00 -16.38
C SER A 368 -23.69 11.30 -17.16
N SER A 369 -23.91 12.44 -16.52
CA SER A 369 -23.91 13.75 -17.18
C SER A 369 -22.54 14.12 -17.75
N ILE A 370 -21.46 13.85 -16.99
CA ILE A 370 -20.08 14.05 -17.47
C ILE A 370 -19.80 13.17 -18.69
N LEU A 371 -20.15 11.88 -18.67
CA LEU A 371 -19.95 10.99 -19.80
C LEU A 371 -20.74 11.44 -21.02
N LYS A 372 -22.02 11.79 -20.85
CA LYS A 372 -22.89 12.30 -21.91
C LYS A 372 -22.32 13.56 -22.57
N ALA A 373 -21.83 14.50 -21.78
CA ALA A 373 -21.26 15.75 -22.26
C ALA A 373 -19.93 15.55 -23.00
N LYS A 374 -19.05 14.66 -22.52
CA LYS A 374 -17.69 14.51 -23.05
C LYS A 374 -17.53 13.39 -24.09
N ILE A 375 -18.33 12.35 -24.01
CA ILE A 375 -18.23 11.13 -24.86
C ILE A 375 -19.44 11.01 -25.79
N GLY A 376 -20.62 11.44 -25.34
CA GLY A 376 -21.90 11.24 -26.01
C GLY A 376 -22.61 9.95 -25.55
N HIS A 377 -23.53 9.47 -26.39
CA HIS A 377 -24.29 8.23 -26.13
C HIS A 377 -23.77 7.09 -27.02
N ASN A 378 -23.74 5.86 -26.47
CA ASN A 378 -23.52 4.63 -27.23
C ASN A 378 -22.21 4.61 -28.09
N ASN A 379 -21.14 5.21 -27.59
CA ASN A 379 -19.85 5.16 -28.26
C ASN A 379 -19.19 3.78 -28.04
N THR A 380 -19.27 2.92 -29.05
CA THR A 380 -18.79 1.53 -28.97
C THR A 380 -17.28 1.43 -28.77
N GLU A 381 -16.49 2.32 -29.39
CA GLU A 381 -15.03 2.33 -29.18
C GLU A 381 -14.65 2.76 -27.75
N PHE A 382 -15.36 3.74 -27.20
CA PHE A 382 -15.18 4.13 -25.79
C PHE A 382 -15.55 2.99 -24.85
N GLN A 383 -16.61 2.24 -25.15
CA GLN A 383 -17.01 1.08 -24.35
C GLN A 383 -15.92 0.00 -24.32
N LEU A 384 -15.21 -0.23 -25.45
CA LEU A 384 -14.08 -1.16 -25.49
C LEU A 384 -12.92 -0.68 -24.59
N VAL A 385 -12.63 0.63 -24.61
CA VAL A 385 -11.58 1.22 -23.77
C VAL A 385 -11.91 1.07 -22.30
N ILE A 386 -13.15 1.40 -21.86
CA ILE A 386 -13.56 1.27 -20.46
C ILE A 386 -13.54 -0.20 -20.02
N ARG A 387 -13.98 -1.13 -20.85
CA ARG A 387 -13.88 -2.58 -20.56
C ARG A 387 -12.43 -2.98 -20.31
N ALA A 388 -11.52 -2.64 -21.23
CA ALA A 388 -10.10 -2.95 -21.07
C ALA A 388 -9.54 -2.31 -19.79
N LEU A 389 -9.84 -1.04 -19.52
CA LEU A 389 -9.34 -0.32 -18.37
C LEU A 389 -9.80 -0.95 -17.04
N LEU A 390 -11.09 -1.27 -16.90
CA LEU A 390 -11.64 -1.82 -15.67
C LEU A 390 -11.18 -3.26 -15.42
N THR A 391 -10.96 -4.06 -16.48
CA THR A 391 -10.50 -5.45 -16.34
C THR A 391 -9.00 -5.58 -16.14
N THR A 392 -8.19 -4.63 -16.64
CA THR A 392 -6.74 -4.62 -16.38
C THR A 392 -6.37 -4.06 -15.03
N ALA A 393 -7.19 -3.18 -14.46
CA ALA A 393 -6.93 -2.48 -13.21
C ALA A 393 -6.51 -3.40 -12.04
N PRO A 394 -7.14 -4.57 -11.79
CA PRO A 394 -6.75 -5.46 -10.70
C PRO A 394 -5.35 -6.06 -10.83
N TYR A 395 -4.78 -6.05 -12.03
CA TYR A 395 -3.46 -6.63 -12.32
C TYR A 395 -2.38 -5.56 -12.43
N ARG A 396 -2.64 -4.54 -13.24
CA ARG A 396 -1.73 -3.41 -13.43
C ARG A 396 -2.43 -2.26 -14.14
N ALA A 397 -2.19 -1.03 -13.71
CA ALA A 397 -2.56 0.15 -14.49
C ALA A 397 -1.72 0.19 -15.79
N LEU A 398 -2.39 0.34 -16.93
CA LEU A 398 -1.77 0.34 -18.25
C LEU A 398 -1.81 1.73 -18.88
N CYS A 399 -0.76 2.08 -19.64
CA CYS A 399 -0.69 3.36 -20.35
C CYS A 399 -1.64 3.42 -21.55
N ASP A 400 -1.82 4.62 -22.10
CA ASP A 400 -2.72 4.87 -23.23
C ASP A 400 -2.43 3.94 -24.42
N GLU A 401 -1.16 3.71 -24.75
CA GLU A 401 -0.70 2.88 -25.86
C GLU A 401 -1.13 1.42 -25.68
N THR A 402 -0.94 0.90 -24.48
CA THR A 402 -1.26 -0.50 -24.15
C THR A 402 -2.78 -0.73 -24.12
N ILE A 403 -3.54 0.19 -23.51
CA ILE A 403 -5.01 0.14 -23.53
C ILE A 403 -5.54 0.23 -24.97
N ALA A 404 -5.00 1.15 -25.79
CA ALA A 404 -5.41 1.30 -27.19
C ALA A 404 -5.22 0.01 -27.99
N GLU A 405 -4.08 -0.66 -27.81
CA GLU A 405 -3.77 -1.90 -28.50
C GLU A 405 -4.66 -3.06 -28.05
N LEU A 406 -4.81 -3.26 -26.73
CA LEU A 406 -5.64 -4.35 -26.19
C LEU A 406 -7.13 -4.14 -26.48
N ALA A 407 -7.62 -2.90 -26.45
CA ALA A 407 -8.99 -2.56 -26.82
C ALA A 407 -9.23 -2.58 -28.34
N GLY A 408 -8.17 -2.56 -29.15
CA GLY A 408 -8.27 -2.46 -30.61
C GLY A 408 -8.78 -1.10 -31.10
N VAL A 409 -8.48 -0.01 -30.37
CA VAL A 409 -8.93 1.36 -30.61
C VAL A 409 -7.74 2.25 -30.95
N LYS A 410 -7.96 3.31 -31.72
CA LYS A 410 -6.89 4.26 -32.09
C LYS A 410 -6.38 5.00 -30.86
N LEU A 411 -5.05 5.09 -30.71
CA LEU A 411 -4.38 5.75 -29.58
C LEU A 411 -4.85 7.19 -29.35
N ASN A 412 -5.03 7.98 -30.40
CA ASN A 412 -5.46 9.37 -30.29
C ASN A 412 -6.87 9.51 -29.68
N LEU A 413 -7.74 8.52 -29.84
CA LEU A 413 -9.06 8.48 -29.21
C LEU A 413 -8.94 8.20 -27.72
N VAL A 414 -8.12 7.22 -27.34
CA VAL A 414 -7.87 6.90 -25.91
C VAL A 414 -7.34 8.14 -25.19
N LYS A 415 -6.27 8.77 -25.73
CA LYS A 415 -5.69 9.99 -25.15
C LYS A 415 -6.75 11.09 -24.97
N ARG A 416 -7.51 11.38 -26.02
CA ARG A 416 -8.57 12.38 -26.00
C ARG A 416 -9.63 12.11 -24.93
N TRP A 417 -10.07 10.86 -24.76
CA TRP A 417 -11.10 10.52 -23.78
C TRP A 417 -10.58 10.55 -22.36
N VAL A 418 -9.36 10.08 -22.11
CA VAL A 418 -8.74 10.18 -20.78
C VAL A 418 -8.55 11.64 -20.37
N ASP A 419 -8.13 12.51 -21.31
CA ASP A 419 -7.98 13.95 -21.05
C ASP A 419 -9.34 14.62 -20.79
N ALA A 420 -10.35 14.30 -21.62
CA ALA A 420 -11.71 14.84 -21.45
C ALA A 420 -12.38 14.41 -20.15
N LEU A 421 -12.09 13.18 -19.69
CA LEU A 421 -12.61 12.61 -18.44
C LEU A 421 -11.70 12.80 -17.24
N GLY A 422 -10.86 13.83 -17.22
CA GLY A 422 -9.91 14.07 -16.15
C GLY A 422 -10.53 14.31 -14.76
N SER A 423 -11.86 14.51 -14.64
CA SER A 423 -12.58 14.45 -13.37
C SER A 423 -12.88 13.02 -12.90
N LEU A 424 -12.80 12.02 -13.77
CA LEU A 424 -13.07 10.61 -13.48
C LEU A 424 -11.81 9.73 -13.58
N LEU A 425 -10.93 10.03 -14.51
CA LEU A 425 -9.72 9.27 -14.83
C LEU A 425 -8.47 10.14 -14.64
N TYR A 426 -7.32 9.50 -14.38
CA TYR A 426 -6.03 10.19 -14.37
C TYR A 426 -4.92 9.24 -14.78
N ARG A 427 -3.78 9.80 -15.20
CA ARG A 427 -2.55 9.04 -15.45
C ARG A 427 -1.69 9.08 -14.20
N ASP A 428 -1.32 7.91 -13.72
CA ASP A 428 -0.48 7.72 -12.54
C ASP A 428 0.99 7.73 -12.96
N GLU A 429 1.72 8.80 -12.67
CA GLU A 429 3.14 8.94 -13.02
C GLU A 429 4.00 7.87 -12.33
N SER A 430 3.63 7.46 -11.11
CA SER A 430 4.32 6.40 -10.37
C SER A 430 4.17 5.02 -11.03
N ALA A 431 3.12 4.83 -11.84
CA ALA A 431 2.83 3.63 -12.61
C ALA A 431 3.12 3.80 -14.11
N ASN A 432 4.19 4.50 -14.48
CA ASN A 432 4.60 4.75 -15.87
C ASN A 432 3.48 5.35 -16.74
N GLY A 433 2.68 6.25 -16.21
CA GLY A 433 1.54 6.86 -16.91
C GLY A 433 0.33 5.93 -17.05
N GLY A 434 0.23 4.89 -16.24
CA GLY A 434 -0.92 3.99 -16.23
C GLY A 434 -2.22 4.72 -15.87
N ILE A 435 -3.28 4.41 -16.62
CA ILE A 435 -4.60 5.04 -16.44
C ILE A 435 -5.29 4.41 -15.24
N ARG A 436 -5.80 5.26 -14.33
CA ARG A 436 -6.55 4.86 -13.14
C ARG A 436 -7.86 5.63 -13.02
N VAL A 437 -8.82 5.04 -12.32
CA VAL A 437 -10.01 5.75 -11.86
C VAL A 437 -9.65 6.60 -10.65
N ARG A 438 -10.22 7.81 -10.54
CA ARG A 438 -9.97 8.68 -9.39
C ARG A 438 -10.55 8.17 -8.09
N HIS A 439 -11.63 7.39 -8.18
CA HIS A 439 -12.30 6.81 -7.03
C HIS A 439 -13.00 5.50 -7.40
N LEU A 440 -13.03 4.54 -6.47
CA LEU A 440 -13.62 3.21 -6.72
C LEU A 440 -15.11 3.26 -7.07
N SER A 441 -15.86 4.28 -6.62
CA SER A 441 -17.28 4.43 -7.00
C SER A 441 -17.50 4.60 -8.52
N ILE A 442 -16.46 5.01 -9.26
CA ILE A 442 -16.50 5.08 -10.73
C ILE A 442 -16.51 3.66 -11.31
N TYR A 443 -15.71 2.76 -10.75
CA TYR A 443 -15.77 1.34 -11.10
C TYR A 443 -17.18 0.77 -10.82
N ASP A 444 -17.69 1.01 -9.60
CA ASP A 444 -19.01 0.54 -9.19
C ASP A 444 -20.11 1.07 -10.12
N PHE A 445 -20.01 2.33 -10.53
CA PHE A 445 -20.93 2.95 -11.47
C PHE A 445 -20.97 2.22 -12.82
N PHE A 446 -19.83 1.92 -13.43
CA PHE A 446 -19.78 1.21 -14.71
C PHE A 446 -20.29 -0.24 -14.62
N VAL A 447 -20.20 -0.87 -13.44
CA VAL A 447 -20.64 -2.25 -13.23
C VAL A 447 -22.11 -2.31 -12.78
N SER A 448 -22.68 -1.22 -12.23
CA SER A 448 -24.00 -1.19 -11.59
C SER A 448 -25.20 -1.40 -12.52
N GLY A 449 -25.04 -1.35 -13.83
CA GLY A 449 -26.15 -1.38 -14.78
C GLY A 449 -26.92 -0.06 -14.96
N ARG A 450 -26.43 1.03 -14.38
CA ARG A 450 -27.04 2.37 -14.40
C ARG A 450 -26.38 3.33 -15.39
N CYS A 451 -25.51 2.83 -16.25
CA CYS A 451 -24.71 3.58 -17.20
C CYS A 451 -24.94 3.09 -18.61
N ASP A 452 -25.01 4.01 -19.59
CA ASP A 452 -25.06 3.69 -21.03
C ASP A 452 -23.84 2.84 -21.47
N TYR A 453 -22.74 2.95 -20.71
CA TYR A 453 -21.48 2.22 -20.92
C TYR A 453 -21.27 1.09 -19.92
N GLN A 454 -22.34 0.41 -19.54
CA GLN A 454 -22.27 -0.70 -18.59
C GLN A 454 -21.21 -1.73 -18.99
N VAL A 455 -20.43 -2.18 -18.02
CA VAL A 455 -19.44 -3.24 -18.17
C VAL A 455 -19.88 -4.49 -17.44
N ASN A 456 -20.14 -5.56 -18.18
CA ASN A 456 -20.14 -6.90 -17.62
C ASN A 456 -18.67 -7.33 -17.48
N VAL A 457 -18.14 -7.38 -16.27
CA VAL A 457 -16.73 -7.65 -16.00
C VAL A 457 -16.31 -9.00 -16.56
N ARG A 458 -17.16 -10.03 -16.42
CA ARG A 458 -16.87 -11.38 -16.92
C ARG A 458 -16.71 -11.44 -18.43
N ASP A 459 -17.64 -10.80 -19.17
CA ASP A 459 -17.56 -10.75 -20.62
C ASP A 459 -16.34 -9.93 -21.07
N ALA A 460 -16.07 -8.85 -20.37
CA ALA A 460 -14.91 -8.00 -20.62
C ALA A 460 -13.59 -8.76 -20.38
N ASP A 461 -13.50 -9.57 -19.31
CA ASP A 461 -12.36 -10.45 -19.04
C ASP A 461 -12.10 -11.40 -20.20
N VAL A 462 -13.10 -12.15 -20.63
CA VAL A 462 -12.95 -13.11 -21.75
C VAL A 462 -12.50 -12.39 -23.03
N GLN A 463 -13.10 -11.25 -23.34
CA GLN A 463 -12.72 -10.44 -24.51
C GLN A 463 -11.26 -9.99 -24.43
N LEU A 464 -10.82 -9.53 -23.26
CA LEU A 464 -9.44 -9.11 -23.00
C LEU A 464 -8.47 -10.29 -23.10
N GLY A 465 -8.82 -11.46 -22.57
CA GLY A 465 -8.02 -12.67 -22.70
C GLY A 465 -7.82 -13.11 -24.15
N ILE A 466 -8.88 -12.99 -24.98
CA ILE A 466 -8.82 -13.21 -26.44
C ILE A 466 -7.88 -12.17 -27.09
N ALA A 467 -7.97 -10.89 -26.70
CA ALA A 467 -7.08 -9.85 -27.19
C ALA A 467 -5.61 -10.12 -26.81
N CYS A 468 -5.35 -10.57 -25.60
CA CYS A 468 -4.03 -10.98 -25.14
C CYS A 468 -3.47 -12.13 -26.01
N LEU A 469 -4.23 -13.20 -26.24
CA LEU A 469 -3.79 -14.30 -27.11
C LEU A 469 -3.52 -13.83 -28.55
N LYS A 470 -4.35 -12.91 -29.08
CA LYS A 470 -4.12 -12.30 -30.39
C LYS A 470 -2.81 -11.52 -30.41
N THR A 471 -2.52 -10.71 -29.40
CA THR A 471 -1.26 -9.97 -29.27
C THR A 471 -0.07 -10.92 -29.20
N MET A 472 -0.17 -12.01 -28.43
CA MET A 472 0.88 -13.03 -28.32
C MET A 472 1.13 -13.71 -29.70
N VAL A 473 0.11 -14.19 -30.37
CA VAL A 473 0.24 -14.82 -31.69
C VAL A 473 0.84 -13.86 -32.74
N THR A 474 0.56 -12.57 -32.64
CA THR A 474 1.06 -11.57 -33.57
C THR A 474 2.50 -11.15 -33.33
N LYS A 475 2.91 -11.06 -32.05
CA LYS A 475 4.18 -10.44 -31.67
C LYS A 475 5.25 -11.44 -31.22
N LEU A 476 4.87 -12.61 -30.68
CA LEU A 476 5.84 -13.62 -30.24
C LEU A 476 6.64 -14.16 -31.41
N ARG A 477 7.95 -14.24 -31.25
CA ARG A 477 8.89 -14.78 -32.21
C ARG A 477 10.12 -15.33 -31.51
N PHE A 478 10.85 -16.22 -32.16
CA PHE A 478 12.12 -16.75 -31.67
C PHE A 478 13.16 -15.64 -31.49
N ASN A 479 13.90 -15.71 -30.38
CA ASN A 479 14.96 -14.77 -30.00
C ASN A 479 14.51 -13.30 -30.12
N ILE A 480 13.37 -13.00 -29.47
CA ILE A 480 12.71 -11.69 -29.58
C ILE A 480 13.63 -10.54 -29.14
N CYS A 481 14.46 -10.76 -28.10
CA CYS A 481 15.43 -9.79 -27.58
C CYS A 481 16.78 -9.80 -28.32
N LYS A 482 16.92 -10.59 -29.40
CA LYS A 482 18.14 -10.70 -30.20
C LYS A 482 19.39 -11.00 -29.35
N LEU A 483 19.28 -11.95 -28.43
CA LEU A 483 20.41 -12.39 -27.60
C LEU A 483 21.42 -13.15 -28.47
N GLU A 484 22.70 -12.83 -28.33
CA GLU A 484 23.78 -13.44 -29.11
C GLU A 484 24.13 -14.84 -28.59
N ASP A 485 24.07 -15.04 -27.28
CA ASP A 485 24.33 -16.32 -26.64
C ASP A 485 23.20 -16.67 -25.66
N SER A 486 22.44 -17.72 -25.98
CA SER A 486 21.32 -18.21 -25.17
C SER A 486 21.74 -19.00 -23.92
N ARG A 487 23.04 -19.23 -23.70
CA ARG A 487 23.57 -19.96 -22.54
C ARG A 487 23.84 -19.07 -21.35
N LEU A 488 23.90 -17.75 -21.56
CA LEU A 488 24.13 -16.79 -20.50
C LEU A 488 22.90 -16.70 -19.58
N ALA A 489 23.14 -16.63 -18.28
CA ALA A 489 22.08 -16.31 -17.33
C ALA A 489 21.66 -14.84 -17.47
N ASN A 490 20.43 -14.50 -17.11
CA ASN A 490 19.91 -13.12 -17.19
C ASN A 490 20.82 -12.10 -16.47
N ALA A 491 21.46 -12.52 -15.37
CA ALA A 491 22.35 -11.66 -14.61
C ALA A 491 23.71 -11.38 -15.31
N GLU A 492 24.04 -12.16 -16.34
CA GLU A 492 25.29 -12.03 -17.11
C GLU A 492 25.11 -11.18 -18.39
N ILE A 493 23.89 -10.68 -18.63
CA ILE A 493 23.55 -9.86 -19.81
C ILE A 493 23.37 -8.41 -19.35
N ASP A 494 24.38 -7.59 -19.48
CA ASP A 494 24.44 -6.21 -18.97
C ASP A 494 23.30 -5.31 -19.51
N ASP A 495 22.91 -5.48 -20.77
CA ASP A 495 21.91 -4.66 -21.45
C ASP A 495 20.50 -5.30 -21.52
N LEU A 496 20.26 -6.40 -20.77
CA LEU A 496 19.01 -7.16 -20.84
C LEU A 496 17.76 -6.30 -20.60
N GLN A 497 17.78 -5.42 -19.61
CA GLN A 497 16.64 -4.55 -19.29
C GLN A 497 16.33 -3.56 -20.45
N SER A 498 17.37 -3.05 -21.10
CA SER A 498 17.20 -2.19 -22.28
C SER A 498 16.61 -2.95 -23.46
N ARG A 499 17.06 -4.18 -23.68
CA ARG A 499 16.51 -5.07 -24.74
C ARG A 499 15.06 -5.46 -24.46
N ILE A 500 14.70 -5.79 -23.22
CA ILE A 500 13.31 -6.05 -22.82
C ILE A 500 12.44 -4.85 -23.18
N LYS A 501 12.86 -3.64 -22.81
CA LYS A 501 12.11 -2.41 -23.06
C LYS A 501 11.96 -2.11 -24.57
N GLU A 502 12.98 -2.43 -25.37
CA GLU A 502 12.99 -2.17 -26.81
C GLU A 502 12.16 -3.20 -27.60
N TYR A 503 12.28 -4.50 -27.27
CA TYR A 503 11.75 -5.58 -28.11
C TYR A 503 10.48 -6.22 -27.57
N ILE A 504 10.17 -6.13 -26.28
CA ILE A 504 8.96 -6.69 -25.68
C ILE A 504 8.05 -5.54 -25.25
N SER A 505 7.12 -5.16 -26.14
CA SER A 505 6.15 -4.08 -25.87
C SER A 505 5.38 -4.34 -24.56
N ASP A 506 4.93 -3.29 -23.90
CA ASP A 506 4.18 -3.38 -22.65
C ASP A 506 2.90 -4.22 -22.78
N SER A 507 2.21 -4.13 -23.94
CA SER A 507 1.06 -4.96 -24.28
C SER A 507 1.41 -6.45 -24.38
N LEU A 508 2.59 -6.79 -24.92
CA LEU A 508 3.05 -8.18 -24.99
C LEU A 508 3.45 -8.70 -23.61
N GLN A 509 4.16 -7.89 -22.79
CA GLN A 509 4.49 -8.26 -21.41
C GLN A 509 3.22 -8.56 -20.61
N TYR A 510 2.24 -7.65 -20.67
CA TYR A 510 0.95 -7.83 -20.02
C TYR A 510 0.24 -9.11 -20.51
N SER A 511 0.16 -9.29 -21.82
CA SER A 511 -0.48 -10.46 -22.41
C SER A 511 0.18 -11.77 -21.98
N CYS A 512 1.52 -11.84 -21.96
CA CYS A 512 2.25 -13.04 -21.55
C CYS A 512 2.01 -13.42 -20.07
N LEU A 513 1.76 -12.44 -19.22
CA LEU A 513 1.57 -12.65 -17.78
C LEU A 513 0.10 -12.96 -17.42
N HIS A 514 -0.88 -12.33 -18.08
CA HIS A 514 -2.26 -12.25 -17.59
C HIS A 514 -3.33 -12.88 -18.51
N TRP A 515 -2.98 -13.38 -19.70
CA TRP A 515 -3.98 -13.94 -20.62
C TRP A 515 -4.86 -15.04 -20.00
N SER A 516 -4.30 -15.88 -19.13
CA SER A 516 -5.07 -16.95 -18.48
C SER A 516 -5.91 -16.45 -17.31
N ASP A 517 -5.51 -15.37 -16.67
CA ASP A 517 -6.30 -14.74 -15.60
C ASP A 517 -7.64 -14.28 -16.15
N HIS A 518 -7.63 -13.70 -17.34
CA HIS A 518 -8.82 -13.23 -18.05
C HIS A 518 -9.65 -14.36 -18.68
N LEU A 519 -9.03 -15.38 -19.25
CA LEU A 519 -9.76 -16.47 -19.92
C LEU A 519 -10.34 -17.50 -18.96
N CYS A 520 -9.66 -17.81 -17.86
CA CYS A 520 -10.06 -18.87 -16.96
C CYS A 520 -11.10 -18.41 -15.91
N VAL A 521 -11.94 -17.47 -16.26
CA VAL A 521 -13.12 -17.08 -15.47
C VAL A 521 -14.13 -18.24 -15.48
N PRO A 522 -14.78 -18.59 -14.36
CA PRO A 522 -15.76 -19.68 -14.34
C PRO A 522 -16.83 -19.50 -15.44
N PRO A 523 -17.09 -20.52 -16.26
CA PRO A 523 -18.06 -20.40 -17.34
C PRO A 523 -19.47 -20.13 -16.78
N ASP A 524 -20.18 -19.21 -17.38
CA ASP A 524 -21.62 -19.14 -17.22
C ASP A 524 -22.23 -20.17 -18.19
N ASN A 525 -23.13 -21.01 -17.73
CA ASN A 525 -23.70 -22.14 -18.48
C ASN A 525 -24.45 -21.75 -19.78
N ARG A 526 -24.38 -20.49 -20.21
CA ARG A 526 -25.23 -19.94 -21.27
C ARG A 526 -24.52 -19.59 -22.58
N ASP A 527 -23.18 -19.58 -22.63
CA ASP A 527 -22.51 -19.06 -23.82
C ASP A 527 -21.55 -20.05 -24.48
N GLN A 528 -22.12 -21.09 -25.12
CA GLN A 528 -21.37 -22.04 -25.92
C GLN A 528 -20.58 -21.37 -27.07
N GLN A 529 -21.07 -20.25 -27.62
CA GLN A 529 -20.37 -19.54 -28.69
C GLN A 529 -19.07 -18.91 -28.21
N VAL A 530 -19.08 -18.30 -27.00
CA VAL A 530 -17.87 -17.75 -26.39
C VAL A 530 -16.87 -18.85 -26.08
N LEU A 531 -17.32 -19.99 -25.53
CA LEU A 531 -16.45 -21.14 -25.26
C LEU A 531 -15.77 -21.66 -26.55
N VAL A 532 -16.53 -21.82 -27.62
CA VAL A 532 -15.99 -22.22 -28.94
C VAL A 532 -14.94 -21.24 -29.44
N LEU A 533 -15.20 -19.94 -29.32
CA LEU A 533 -14.24 -18.89 -29.69
C LEU A 533 -12.95 -18.98 -28.88
N VAL A 534 -13.05 -19.10 -27.54
CA VAL A 534 -11.90 -19.24 -26.64
C VAL A 534 -11.09 -20.49 -26.99
N LEU A 535 -11.74 -21.64 -27.12
CA LEU A 535 -11.08 -22.90 -27.50
C LEU A 535 -10.40 -22.80 -28.85
N GLY A 536 -11.01 -22.13 -29.84
CA GLY A 536 -10.42 -21.88 -31.15
C GLY A 536 -9.13 -21.03 -31.05
N ARG A 537 -9.11 -19.99 -30.18
CA ARG A 537 -7.91 -19.18 -29.97
C ARG A 537 -6.81 -19.93 -29.22
N LEU A 538 -7.18 -20.71 -28.21
CA LEU A 538 -6.24 -21.58 -27.51
C LEU A 538 -5.63 -22.62 -28.46
N LYS A 539 -6.43 -23.25 -29.30
CA LYS A 539 -5.97 -24.17 -30.33
C LYS A 539 -4.93 -23.50 -31.26
N GLN A 540 -5.24 -22.32 -31.80
CA GLN A 540 -4.31 -21.55 -32.63
C GLN A 540 -2.98 -21.27 -31.94
N PHE A 541 -3.02 -20.92 -30.64
CA PHE A 541 -1.81 -20.66 -29.85
C PHE A 541 -0.99 -21.93 -29.62
N PHE A 542 -1.62 -23.04 -29.22
CA PHE A 542 -0.93 -24.28 -28.83
C PHE A 542 -0.50 -25.15 -30.06
N GLU A 543 -1.12 -25.01 -31.21
CA GLU A 543 -0.72 -25.74 -32.46
C GLU A 543 0.52 -25.10 -33.11
N GLY A 544 0.88 -23.87 -32.77
CA GLY A 544 2.08 -23.19 -33.27
C GLY A 544 3.28 -23.32 -32.35
N LEU A 545 4.36 -22.61 -32.68
CA LEU A 545 5.56 -22.49 -31.84
C LEU A 545 5.42 -21.42 -30.73
N TYR A 546 4.28 -20.74 -30.65
CA TYR A 546 4.03 -19.65 -29.72
C TYR A 546 4.21 -20.01 -28.25
N PRO A 547 3.86 -21.22 -27.77
CA PRO A 547 4.15 -21.61 -26.39
C PRO A 547 5.64 -21.61 -26.07
N LEU A 548 6.51 -22.00 -27.01
CA LEU A 548 7.96 -21.98 -26.83
C LEU A 548 8.48 -20.53 -26.75
N PHE A 549 8.03 -19.66 -27.63
CA PHE A 549 8.40 -18.24 -27.61
C PHE A 549 7.85 -17.53 -26.36
N TRP A 550 6.68 -17.94 -25.88
CA TRP A 550 6.11 -17.45 -24.63
C TRP A 550 6.98 -17.84 -23.43
N VAL A 551 7.42 -19.11 -23.35
CA VAL A 551 8.33 -19.56 -22.29
C VAL A 551 9.67 -18.82 -22.35
N GLU A 552 10.20 -18.56 -23.56
CA GLU A 552 11.38 -17.74 -23.76
C GLU A 552 11.19 -16.32 -23.18
N VAL A 553 10.09 -15.65 -23.52
CA VAL A 553 9.77 -14.32 -22.99
C VAL A 553 9.65 -14.33 -21.47
N LEU A 554 8.97 -15.32 -20.89
CA LEU A 554 8.88 -15.47 -19.44
C LEU A 554 10.25 -15.71 -18.80
N GLY A 555 11.13 -16.47 -19.45
CA GLY A 555 12.51 -16.70 -19.02
C GLY A 555 13.32 -15.41 -18.99
N ILE A 556 13.27 -14.64 -20.08
CA ILE A 556 13.92 -13.34 -20.21
C ILE A 556 13.44 -12.34 -19.15
N MET A 557 12.14 -12.33 -18.87
CA MET A 557 11.53 -11.48 -17.84
C MET A 557 11.74 -12.00 -16.41
N GLY A 558 12.32 -13.19 -16.20
CA GLY A 558 12.45 -13.80 -14.86
C GLY A 558 11.13 -14.30 -14.26
N MET A 559 10.09 -14.51 -15.10
CA MET A 559 8.71 -14.82 -14.69
C MET A 559 8.28 -16.26 -15.00
N VAL A 560 9.21 -17.20 -15.12
CA VAL A 560 8.91 -18.62 -15.41
C VAL A 560 7.89 -19.25 -14.44
N PRO A 561 7.90 -18.96 -13.12
CA PRO A 561 6.88 -19.50 -12.21
C PRO A 561 5.44 -19.14 -12.60
N VAL A 562 5.22 -17.96 -13.17
CA VAL A 562 3.90 -17.53 -13.68
C VAL A 562 3.40 -18.48 -14.77
N GLY A 563 4.29 -18.91 -15.67
CA GLY A 563 3.96 -19.86 -16.74
C GLY A 563 3.41 -21.18 -16.20
N ALA A 564 4.04 -21.73 -15.17
CA ALA A 564 3.58 -22.98 -14.52
C ALA A 564 2.20 -22.81 -13.85
N GLN A 565 1.96 -21.67 -13.20
CA GLN A 565 0.66 -21.35 -12.59
C GLN A 565 -0.43 -21.19 -13.65
N THR A 566 -0.13 -20.48 -14.72
CA THR A 566 -0.99 -20.26 -15.90
C THR A 566 -1.45 -21.61 -16.50
N LEU A 567 -0.53 -22.53 -16.76
CA LEU A 567 -0.87 -23.82 -17.33
C LEU A 567 -1.71 -24.67 -16.38
N ARG A 568 -1.43 -24.69 -15.09
CA ARG A 568 -2.25 -25.38 -14.07
C ARG A 568 -3.68 -24.84 -14.04
N ARG A 569 -3.83 -23.52 -14.06
CA ARG A 569 -5.13 -22.84 -14.09
C ARG A 569 -5.91 -23.19 -15.34
N LEU A 570 -5.27 -23.13 -16.50
CA LEU A 570 -5.87 -23.49 -17.77
C LEU A 570 -6.35 -24.95 -17.80
N ILE A 571 -5.53 -25.89 -17.35
CA ILE A 571 -5.89 -27.33 -17.28
C ILE A 571 -7.13 -27.52 -16.40
N SER A 572 -7.16 -26.87 -15.23
CA SER A 572 -8.30 -26.93 -14.33
C SER A 572 -9.57 -26.34 -14.96
N TRP A 573 -9.44 -25.21 -15.62
CA TRP A 573 -10.55 -24.52 -16.30
C TRP A 573 -11.11 -25.36 -17.47
N VAL A 574 -10.25 -25.90 -18.34
CA VAL A 574 -10.67 -26.77 -19.46
C VAL A 574 -11.42 -27.98 -18.94
N ARG A 575 -10.93 -28.66 -17.88
CA ARG A 575 -11.59 -29.82 -17.28
C ARG A 575 -13.01 -29.50 -16.80
N VAL A 576 -13.19 -28.35 -16.15
CA VAL A 576 -14.50 -27.91 -15.66
C VAL A 576 -15.41 -27.54 -16.82
N SER A 577 -14.91 -26.77 -17.79
CA SER A 577 -15.70 -26.24 -18.91
C SER A 577 -16.10 -27.31 -19.95
N THR A 578 -15.40 -28.45 -19.99
CA THR A 578 -15.69 -29.56 -20.91
C THR A 578 -16.34 -30.76 -20.22
N SER A 579 -16.65 -30.67 -18.93
CA SER A 579 -17.30 -31.74 -18.18
C SER A 579 -18.77 -31.92 -18.58
N PRO A 580 -19.25 -33.14 -18.81
CA PRO A 580 -20.63 -33.42 -19.25
C PRO A 580 -21.74 -32.92 -18.31
N SER A 581 -21.41 -32.55 -17.09
CA SER A 581 -22.37 -31.99 -16.09
C SER A 581 -22.67 -30.50 -16.30
N CYS A 582 -22.02 -29.84 -17.27
CA CYS A 582 -22.27 -28.44 -17.62
C CYS A 582 -23.02 -28.26 -18.96
N CYS A 583 -23.43 -29.35 -19.63
CA CYS A 583 -24.25 -29.33 -20.83
C CYS A 583 -25.74 -29.57 -20.55
#